data_0f40189b7d6aaebe8cf897ff87fe297f
#
_entry.id   0f40189b7d6aaebe8cf897ff87fe297f
#
_cell.length_a   1.000
_cell.length_b   1.000
_cell.length_c   1.000
_cell.angle_alpha   90.00
_cell.angle_beta   90.00
_cell.angle_gamma   90.00
#
_symmetry.space_group_name_H-M   'P 1'
#
loop_
_entity.id
_entity.type
_entity.pdbx_description
1 polymer ?
#
loop_
_entity_poly.entity_id
_entity_poly.type
_entity_poly.pdbx_seq_one_letter_code
_entity_poly.pdbx_strand_id
1 'polypeptide(L)'
;PFHVLATQNPIEQEGTYPLPEAQLDRFMVQIDVAYPDRETERDILLATTGDTDAQATPVFTTQELVSAQTLLRQMPVGDSVVEMILDLVRAFRPGEADASQQVRDTVSWGPGPRAAQALMLTVRARALLHGRLAPSVEDVIDMARPVLTHRMALNFAARARGDSLAKLIDDTAGNLAGKKAAA
;
A
#
# COMPACT_ATOMS: atom_id res chain seq x y z
N PRO A 1 -15.40 -2.03 16.76
CA PRO A 1 -14.75 -1.81 15.45
C PRO A 1 -14.88 -3.07 14.61
N PHE A 2 -15.00 -2.91 13.30
CA PHE A 2 -14.92 -4.03 12.36
C PHE A 2 -13.88 -3.70 11.28
N HIS A 3 -13.27 -4.74 10.71
CA HIS A 3 -12.33 -4.61 9.60
C HIS A 3 -12.91 -5.34 8.40
N VAL A 4 -12.69 -4.80 7.21
CA VAL A 4 -13.06 -5.42 5.95
C VAL A 4 -11.79 -5.91 5.27
N LEU A 5 -11.72 -7.22 5.07
CA LEU A 5 -10.72 -7.88 4.24
C LEU A 5 -11.47 -8.43 3.02
N ALA A 6 -10.98 -8.09 1.83
CA ALA A 6 -11.53 -8.57 0.57
C ALA A 6 -10.40 -9.20 -0.24
N THR A 7 -10.69 -10.32 -0.89
CA THR A 7 -9.78 -11.00 -1.81
C THR A 7 -10.28 -10.84 -3.24
N GLN A 8 -9.36 -10.67 -4.17
CA GLN A 8 -9.63 -10.70 -5.61
C GLN A 8 -8.72 -11.75 -6.23
N ASN A 9 -9.31 -12.65 -7.01
CA ASN A 9 -8.55 -13.57 -7.84
C ASN A 9 -8.52 -13.02 -9.28
N PRO A 10 -7.36 -12.58 -9.80
CA PRO A 10 -7.29 -12.00 -11.14
C PRO A 10 -7.66 -13.01 -12.26
N ILE A 11 -7.58 -14.32 -11.98
CA ILE A 11 -7.91 -15.39 -12.94
C ILE A 11 -9.42 -15.55 -13.10
N GLU A 12 -10.21 -15.25 -12.07
CA GLU A 12 -11.67 -15.44 -12.04
C GLU A 12 -12.45 -14.21 -12.49
N GLN A 13 -11.83 -13.28 -13.21
CA GLN A 13 -12.49 -12.04 -13.66
C GLN A 13 -13.46 -12.23 -14.85
N GLU A 14 -13.53 -13.40 -15.45
CA GLU A 14 -14.56 -13.69 -16.46
C GLU A 14 -15.93 -13.71 -15.80
N GLY A 15 -16.76 -12.72 -16.11
CA GLY A 15 -18.13 -12.57 -15.60
C GLY A 15 -18.31 -11.74 -14.34
N THR A 16 -17.24 -11.18 -13.76
CA THR A 16 -17.33 -10.24 -12.64
C THR A 16 -17.00 -8.80 -13.08
N TYR A 17 -17.75 -7.84 -12.53
CA TYR A 17 -17.40 -6.45 -12.73
C TYR A 17 -16.31 -6.05 -11.74
N PRO A 18 -15.22 -5.40 -12.20
CA PRO A 18 -14.22 -4.86 -11.29
C PRO A 18 -14.86 -3.82 -10.37
N LEU A 19 -14.38 -3.75 -9.12
CA LEU A 19 -14.84 -2.72 -8.20
C LEU A 19 -14.53 -1.32 -8.79
N PRO A 20 -15.50 -0.39 -8.73
CA PRO A 20 -15.25 0.99 -9.12
C PRO A 20 -14.08 1.60 -8.35
N GLU A 21 -13.28 2.44 -9.00
CA GLU A 21 -12.10 3.12 -8.44
C GLU A 21 -12.40 3.83 -7.12
N ALA A 22 -13.57 4.49 -7.02
CA ALA A 22 -14.02 5.16 -5.79
C ALA A 22 -14.28 4.20 -4.61
N GLN A 23 -14.51 2.92 -4.88
CA GLN A 23 -14.65 1.88 -3.86
C GLN A 23 -13.27 1.34 -3.46
N LEU A 24 -12.40 1.12 -4.43
CA LEU A 24 -11.01 0.70 -4.18
C LEU A 24 -10.26 1.74 -3.32
N ASP A 25 -10.44 3.02 -3.57
CA ASP A 25 -9.82 4.12 -2.79
C ASP A 25 -10.18 4.09 -1.29
N ARG A 26 -11.23 3.35 -0.90
CA ARG A 26 -11.66 3.21 0.51
C ARG A 26 -10.86 2.13 1.27
N PHE A 27 -10.24 1.18 0.58
CA PHE A 27 -9.37 0.20 1.21
C PHE A 27 -8.04 0.86 1.61
N MET A 28 -7.53 0.53 2.79
CA MET A 28 -6.32 1.17 3.31
C MET A 28 -5.08 0.74 2.54
N VAL A 29 -4.92 -0.55 2.31
CA VAL A 29 -3.79 -1.16 1.60
C VAL A 29 -4.27 -2.25 0.66
N GLN A 30 -3.47 -2.49 -0.38
CA GLN A 30 -3.53 -3.67 -1.23
C GLN A 30 -2.27 -4.50 -1.00
N ILE A 31 -2.45 -5.80 -0.87
CA ILE A 31 -1.36 -6.76 -0.70
C ILE A 31 -1.43 -7.73 -1.87
N ASP A 32 -0.37 -7.77 -2.66
CA ASP A 32 -0.25 -8.74 -3.75
C ASP A 32 0.34 -10.04 -3.18
N VAL A 33 -0.40 -11.14 -3.34
CA VAL A 33 0.00 -12.47 -2.89
C VAL A 33 0.47 -13.26 -4.11
N ALA A 34 1.77 -13.48 -4.20
CA ALA A 34 2.36 -14.31 -5.24
C ALA A 34 2.20 -15.80 -4.92
N TYR A 35 2.42 -16.66 -5.92
CA TYR A 35 2.54 -18.09 -5.66
C TYR A 35 3.71 -18.34 -4.68
N PRO A 36 3.54 -19.28 -3.73
CA PRO A 36 4.62 -19.64 -2.82
C PRO A 36 5.78 -20.31 -3.57
N ASP A 37 6.95 -20.30 -2.97
CA ASP A 37 8.06 -21.10 -3.46
C ASP A 37 7.77 -22.61 -3.23
N ARG A 38 8.58 -23.46 -3.87
CA ARG A 38 8.36 -24.91 -3.84
C ARG A 38 8.39 -25.51 -2.42
N GLU A 39 9.20 -24.97 -1.53
CA GLU A 39 9.32 -25.47 -0.15
C GLU A 39 8.08 -25.12 0.66
N THR A 40 7.67 -23.86 0.59
CA THR A 40 6.42 -23.39 1.20
C THR A 40 5.18 -24.12 0.62
N GLU A 41 5.14 -24.35 -0.71
CA GLU A 41 4.05 -25.10 -1.34
C GLU A 41 3.98 -26.54 -0.83
N ARG A 42 5.13 -27.18 -0.63
CA ARG A 42 5.21 -28.53 -0.02
C ARG A 42 4.66 -28.52 1.42
N ASP A 43 5.01 -27.53 2.22
CA ASP A 43 4.54 -27.43 3.59
C ASP A 43 3.02 -27.17 3.66
N ILE A 44 2.50 -26.34 2.77
CA ILE A 44 1.05 -26.12 2.61
C ILE A 44 0.37 -27.45 2.25
N LEU A 45 0.90 -28.18 1.28
CA LEU A 45 0.33 -29.46 0.84
C LEU A 45 0.22 -30.45 2.02
N LEU A 46 1.29 -30.60 2.80
CA LEU A 46 1.30 -31.52 3.94
C LEU A 46 0.38 -31.06 5.07
N ALA A 47 0.34 -29.76 5.35
CA ALA A 47 -0.49 -29.20 6.42
C ALA A 47 -2.00 -29.24 6.09
N THR A 48 -2.36 -29.09 4.81
CA THR A 48 -3.79 -28.99 4.42
C THR A 48 -4.43 -30.31 4.00
N THR A 49 -3.63 -31.34 3.73
CA THR A 49 -4.11 -32.69 3.35
C THR A 49 -3.95 -33.74 4.45
N GLY A 50 -3.34 -33.36 5.59
CA GLY A 50 -3.23 -34.21 6.77
C GLY A 50 -4.52 -34.25 7.59
N ASP A 51 -4.53 -35.03 8.65
CA ASP A 51 -5.65 -35.19 9.60
C ASP A 51 -5.64 -34.12 10.70
N THR A 52 -4.70 -33.20 10.67
CA THR A 52 -4.53 -32.15 11.69
C THR A 52 -5.17 -30.85 11.23
N ASP A 53 -6.26 -30.46 11.88
CA ASP A 53 -6.91 -29.15 11.65
C ASP A 53 -6.33 -28.12 12.63
N ALA A 54 -5.43 -27.29 12.12
CA ALA A 54 -4.80 -26.23 12.92
C ALA A 54 -5.83 -25.11 13.17
N GLN A 55 -6.25 -24.95 14.43
CA GLN A 55 -7.18 -23.89 14.83
C GLN A 55 -6.42 -22.62 15.24
N ALA A 56 -6.82 -21.49 14.67
CA ALA A 56 -6.30 -20.19 15.08
C ALA A 56 -6.77 -19.83 16.50
N THR A 57 -5.84 -19.36 17.33
CA THR A 57 -6.17 -18.86 18.68
C THR A 57 -6.13 -17.32 18.67
N PRO A 58 -7.05 -16.65 19.40
CA PRO A 58 -7.01 -15.19 19.52
C PRO A 58 -5.71 -14.74 20.20
N VAL A 59 -4.98 -13.80 19.59
CA VAL A 59 -3.75 -13.20 20.16
C VAL A 59 -3.98 -11.79 20.71
N PHE A 60 -5.10 -11.15 20.35
CA PHE A 60 -5.50 -9.82 20.84
C PHE A 60 -6.97 -9.81 21.24
N THR A 61 -7.27 -9.07 22.29
CA THR A 61 -8.63 -8.69 22.63
C THR A 61 -9.08 -7.48 21.78
N THR A 62 -10.38 -7.28 21.65
CA THR A 62 -10.94 -6.08 21.01
C THR A 62 -10.46 -4.81 21.69
N GLN A 63 -10.33 -4.82 23.01
CA GLN A 63 -9.89 -3.65 23.78
C GLN A 63 -8.43 -3.29 23.50
N GLU A 64 -7.55 -4.29 23.43
CA GLU A 64 -6.14 -4.08 23.07
C GLU A 64 -6.01 -3.49 21.65
N LEU A 65 -6.81 -3.98 20.69
CA LEU A 65 -6.81 -3.45 19.34
C LEU A 65 -7.26 -1.98 19.30
N VAL A 66 -8.34 -1.62 20.02
CA VAL A 66 -8.82 -0.23 20.12
C VAL A 66 -7.76 0.66 20.78
N SER A 67 -7.10 0.17 21.83
CA SER A 67 -6.02 0.89 22.51
C SER A 67 -4.83 1.14 21.58
N ALA A 68 -4.43 0.12 20.80
CA ALA A 68 -3.37 0.26 19.80
C ALA A 68 -3.73 1.27 18.70
N GLN A 69 -4.97 1.27 18.20
CA GLN A 69 -5.45 2.26 17.24
C GLN A 69 -5.45 3.69 17.78
N THR A 70 -5.76 3.86 19.07
CA THR A 70 -5.72 5.15 19.75
C THR A 70 -4.29 5.64 19.91
N LEU A 71 -3.38 4.78 20.37
CA LEU A 71 -1.95 5.08 20.49
C LEU A 71 -1.36 5.50 19.13
N LEU A 72 -1.65 4.75 18.09
CA LEU A 72 -1.18 5.03 16.73
C LEU A 72 -1.56 6.46 16.28
N ARG A 73 -2.77 6.91 16.57
CA ARG A 73 -3.22 8.27 16.22
C ARG A 73 -2.53 9.38 17.02
N GLN A 74 -2.03 9.06 18.21
CA GLN A 74 -1.30 9.98 19.08
C GLN A 74 0.21 10.05 18.78
N MET A 75 0.74 9.12 17.98
CA MET A 75 2.16 9.12 17.63
C MET A 75 2.56 10.42 16.92
N PRO A 76 3.65 11.09 17.36
CA PRO A 76 4.16 12.27 16.68
C PRO A 76 4.66 11.94 15.28
N VAL A 77 4.59 12.90 14.38
CA VAL A 77 5.11 12.79 13.02
C VAL A 77 5.94 14.04 12.72
N GLY A 78 7.16 13.84 12.28
CA GLY A 78 8.04 14.95 11.88
C GLY A 78 7.58 15.55 10.54
N ASP A 79 7.84 16.85 10.36
CA ASP A 79 7.48 17.59 9.14
C ASP A 79 8.07 16.96 7.88
N SER A 80 9.29 16.41 7.95
CA SER A 80 9.91 15.71 6.82
C SER A 80 9.09 14.52 6.29
N VAL A 81 8.39 13.81 7.18
CA VAL A 81 7.50 12.70 6.81
C VAL A 81 6.21 13.24 6.20
N VAL A 82 5.64 14.30 6.77
CA VAL A 82 4.44 14.96 6.24
C VAL A 82 4.70 15.47 4.82
N GLU A 83 5.78 16.19 4.63
CA GLU A 83 6.18 16.73 3.31
C GLU A 83 6.50 15.62 2.30
N MET A 84 7.12 14.51 2.75
CA MET A 84 7.37 13.36 1.87
C MET A 84 6.07 12.72 1.41
N ILE A 85 5.07 12.57 2.29
CA ILE A 85 3.75 12.03 1.93
C ILE A 85 3.06 12.94 0.92
N LEU A 86 3.08 14.26 1.13
CA LEU A 86 2.45 15.22 0.24
C LEU A 86 3.13 15.23 -1.13
N ASP A 87 4.46 15.31 -1.18
CA ASP A 87 5.23 15.29 -2.42
C ASP A 87 4.98 14.00 -3.20
N LEU A 88 4.98 12.84 -2.52
CA LEU A 88 4.75 11.54 -3.15
C LEU A 88 3.36 11.46 -3.78
N VAL A 89 2.31 11.84 -3.05
CA VAL A 89 0.93 11.77 -3.55
C VAL A 89 0.72 12.75 -4.72
N ARG A 90 1.29 13.97 -4.64
CA ARG A 90 1.18 14.99 -5.70
C ARG A 90 1.96 14.61 -6.94
N ALA A 91 3.15 14.00 -6.77
CA ALA A 91 3.99 13.56 -7.89
C ALA A 91 3.28 12.56 -8.82
N PHE A 92 2.28 11.82 -8.33
CA PHE A 92 1.50 10.88 -9.13
C PHE A 92 0.23 11.45 -9.75
N ARG A 93 -0.04 12.75 -9.63
CA ARG A 93 -1.19 13.41 -10.25
C ARG A 93 -0.77 14.04 -11.59
N PRO A 94 -1.15 13.51 -12.75
CA PRO A 94 -0.64 13.98 -14.04
C PRO A 94 -0.90 15.47 -14.32
N GLY A 95 -1.95 16.05 -13.72
CA GLY A 95 -2.32 17.46 -13.88
C GLY A 95 -1.57 18.42 -12.93
N GLU A 96 -0.78 17.93 -11.99
CA GLU A 96 -0.04 18.76 -11.04
C GLU A 96 1.34 19.14 -11.58
N ALA A 97 1.86 20.30 -11.13
CA ALA A 97 3.18 20.78 -11.52
C ALA A 97 4.30 19.84 -11.07
N ASP A 98 4.11 19.17 -9.94
CA ASP A 98 5.07 18.27 -9.31
C ASP A 98 5.22 16.93 -10.03
N ALA A 99 4.29 16.60 -10.95
CA ALA A 99 4.34 15.36 -11.71
C ALA A 99 5.53 15.35 -12.69
N SER A 100 6.27 14.23 -12.72
CA SER A 100 7.30 14.01 -13.72
C SER A 100 6.70 13.82 -15.11
N GLN A 101 7.51 14.01 -16.17
CA GLN A 101 7.06 13.73 -17.53
C GLN A 101 6.61 12.27 -17.69
N GLN A 102 7.33 11.34 -17.08
CA GLN A 102 6.97 9.92 -17.07
C GLN A 102 5.58 9.70 -16.49
N VAL A 103 5.22 10.32 -15.36
CA VAL A 103 3.88 10.21 -14.76
C VAL A 103 2.82 10.79 -15.69
N ARG A 104 3.06 11.95 -16.31
CA ARG A 104 2.12 12.56 -17.27
C ARG A 104 1.86 11.66 -18.48
N ASP A 105 2.89 10.96 -18.96
CA ASP A 105 2.82 10.12 -20.16
C ASP A 105 2.25 8.72 -19.88
N THR A 106 2.23 8.28 -18.60
CA THR A 106 1.87 6.89 -18.27
C THR A 106 0.65 6.75 -17.37
N VAL A 107 0.38 7.73 -16.49
CA VAL A 107 -0.72 7.65 -15.51
C VAL A 107 -1.99 8.28 -16.10
N SER A 108 -3.11 7.57 -16.06
CA SER A 108 -4.40 8.07 -16.50
C SER A 108 -5.11 8.84 -15.39
N TRP A 109 -5.04 8.37 -14.17
CA TRP A 109 -5.54 9.05 -12.98
C TRP A 109 -4.65 8.72 -11.77
N GLY A 110 -4.46 9.68 -10.89
CA GLY A 110 -3.58 9.61 -9.73
C GLY A 110 -4.34 9.60 -8.40
N PRO A 111 -3.60 9.42 -7.29
CA PRO A 111 -4.18 9.25 -5.97
C PRO A 111 -4.85 10.52 -5.44
N GLY A 112 -6.03 10.34 -4.79
CA GLY A 112 -6.76 11.38 -4.10
C GLY A 112 -6.22 11.68 -2.68
N PRO A 113 -6.87 12.58 -1.92
CA PRO A 113 -6.47 12.92 -0.55
C PRO A 113 -6.47 11.73 0.42
N ARG A 114 -7.30 10.71 0.17
CA ARG A 114 -7.32 9.47 0.98
C ARG A 114 -6.01 8.71 0.94
N ALA A 115 -5.26 8.80 -0.14
CA ALA A 115 -3.94 8.19 -0.22
C ALA A 115 -2.98 8.78 0.83
N ALA A 116 -2.94 10.11 0.99
CA ALA A 116 -2.14 10.76 2.02
C ALA A 116 -2.59 10.37 3.44
N GLN A 117 -3.90 10.28 3.67
CA GLN A 117 -4.45 9.82 4.95
C GLN A 117 -4.08 8.36 5.25
N ALA A 118 -4.17 7.48 4.26
CA ALA A 118 -3.77 6.09 4.40
C ALA A 118 -2.26 5.95 4.64
N LEU A 119 -1.42 6.66 3.89
CA LEU A 119 0.03 6.72 4.15
C LEU A 119 0.32 7.17 5.58
N MET A 120 -0.29 8.26 6.04
CA MET A 120 -0.08 8.78 7.39
C MET A 120 -0.40 7.74 8.48
N LEU A 121 -1.45 6.95 8.30
CA LEU A 121 -1.81 5.90 9.27
C LEU A 121 -0.89 4.68 9.15
N THR A 122 -0.56 4.26 7.95
CA THR A 122 0.25 3.06 7.73
C THR A 122 1.71 3.25 8.12
N VAL A 123 2.30 4.45 7.90
CA VAL A 123 3.67 4.73 8.35
C VAL A 123 3.80 4.76 9.86
N ARG A 124 2.80 5.29 10.58
CA ARG A 124 2.73 5.22 12.04
C ARG A 124 2.63 3.77 12.52
N ALA A 125 1.74 2.99 11.89
CA ALA A 125 1.58 1.58 12.24
C ALA A 125 2.88 0.80 12.03
N ARG A 126 3.56 1.03 10.88
CA ARG A 126 4.85 0.41 10.58
C ARG A 126 5.90 0.78 11.61
N ALA A 127 6.04 2.05 11.96
CA ALA A 127 6.99 2.51 12.97
C ALA A 127 6.73 1.82 14.32
N LEU A 128 5.46 1.78 14.75
CA LEU A 128 5.06 1.13 16.02
C LEU A 128 5.37 -0.36 16.02
N LEU A 129 5.08 -1.08 14.94
CA LEU A 129 5.39 -2.50 14.79
C LEU A 129 6.90 -2.78 14.83
N HIS A 130 7.73 -1.80 14.46
CA HIS A 130 9.19 -1.89 14.59
C HIS A 130 9.73 -1.29 15.89
N GLY A 131 8.88 -1.04 16.89
CA GLY A 131 9.27 -0.51 18.20
C GLY A 131 9.70 0.96 18.18
N ARG A 132 9.36 1.73 17.12
CA ARG A 132 9.70 3.15 17.03
C ARG A 132 8.48 4.01 17.39
N LEU A 133 8.73 5.13 18.05
CA LEU A 133 7.69 6.05 18.51
C LEU A 133 7.34 7.15 17.50
N ALA A 134 8.06 7.21 16.39
CA ALA A 134 7.79 8.13 15.28
C ALA A 134 8.15 7.46 13.95
N PRO A 135 7.39 7.73 12.87
CA PRO A 135 7.71 7.24 11.53
C PRO A 135 8.89 8.02 10.91
N SER A 136 9.51 7.42 9.91
CA SER A 136 10.59 7.98 9.10
C SER A 136 10.18 8.13 7.63
N VAL A 137 11.05 8.76 6.83
CA VAL A 137 10.88 8.87 5.37
C VAL A 137 10.93 7.48 4.72
N GLU A 138 11.75 6.57 5.23
CA GLU A 138 11.84 5.19 4.77
C GLU A 138 10.51 4.45 4.93
N ASP A 139 9.77 4.70 6.01
CA ASP A 139 8.43 4.12 6.18
C ASP A 139 7.47 4.58 5.08
N VAL A 140 7.60 5.82 4.59
CA VAL A 140 6.79 6.33 3.48
C VAL A 140 7.13 5.59 2.18
N ILE A 141 8.41 5.36 1.91
CA ILE A 141 8.87 4.62 0.72
C ILE A 141 8.32 3.19 0.76
N ASP A 142 8.50 2.49 1.88
CA ASP A 142 8.07 1.10 2.03
C ASP A 142 6.54 0.94 1.94
N MET A 143 5.78 1.94 2.41
CA MET A 143 4.32 1.92 2.35
C MET A 143 3.73 2.53 1.07
N ALA A 144 4.56 3.09 0.18
CA ALA A 144 4.09 3.70 -1.06
C ALA A 144 3.33 2.72 -1.95
N ARG A 145 3.93 1.56 -2.25
CA ARG A 145 3.33 0.55 -3.12
C ARG A 145 2.03 -0.02 -2.54
N PRO A 146 1.98 -0.56 -1.31
CA PRO A 146 0.74 -1.10 -0.75
C PRO A 146 -0.41 -0.09 -0.68
N VAL A 147 -0.09 1.19 -0.51
CA VAL A 147 -1.12 2.24 -0.38
C VAL A 147 -1.55 2.80 -1.73
N LEU A 148 -0.66 2.92 -2.72
CA LEU A 148 -0.93 3.64 -3.95
C LEU A 148 -1.39 2.75 -5.11
N THR A 149 -1.02 1.47 -5.16
CA THR A 149 -1.27 0.59 -6.31
C THR A 149 -2.75 0.55 -6.73
N HIS A 150 -3.68 0.49 -5.78
CA HIS A 150 -5.11 0.44 -6.05
C HIS A 150 -5.77 1.83 -6.13
N ARG A 151 -4.98 2.90 -6.03
CA ARG A 151 -5.44 4.31 -6.03
C ARG A 151 -4.96 5.09 -7.24
N MET A 152 -4.48 4.41 -8.26
CA MET A 152 -4.04 5.03 -9.51
C MET A 152 -4.04 3.99 -10.63
N ALA A 153 -4.06 4.42 -11.88
CA ALA A 153 -4.00 3.51 -13.01
C ALA A 153 -3.12 4.05 -14.14
N LEU A 154 -2.47 3.13 -14.84
CA LEU A 154 -1.78 3.42 -16.08
C LEU A 154 -2.80 3.68 -17.21
N ASN A 155 -2.46 4.58 -18.13
CA ASN A 155 -3.22 4.78 -19.35
C ASN A 155 -3.10 3.58 -20.30
N PHE A 156 -3.93 3.56 -21.35
CA PHE A 156 -3.97 2.45 -22.30
C PHE A 156 -2.61 2.20 -22.97
N ALA A 157 -1.92 3.26 -23.38
CA ALA A 157 -0.64 3.16 -24.07
C ALA A 157 0.46 2.55 -23.18
N ALA A 158 0.52 2.97 -21.92
CA ALA A 158 1.45 2.42 -20.92
C ALA A 158 1.18 0.93 -20.64
N ARG A 159 -0.10 0.57 -20.50
CA ARG A 159 -0.49 -0.84 -20.34
C ARG A 159 -0.14 -1.69 -21.56
N ALA A 160 -0.36 -1.17 -22.75
CA ALA A 160 -0.01 -1.88 -24.00
C ALA A 160 1.50 -2.09 -24.18
N ARG A 161 2.34 -1.19 -23.64
CA ARG A 161 3.80 -1.37 -23.59
C ARG A 161 4.27 -2.36 -22.49
N GLY A 162 3.39 -2.76 -21.59
CA GLY A 162 3.76 -3.59 -20.43
C GLY A 162 4.44 -2.81 -19.30
N ASP A 163 4.21 -1.50 -19.21
CA ASP A 163 4.76 -0.68 -18.11
C ASP A 163 4.23 -1.17 -16.76
N SER A 164 5.10 -1.18 -15.75
CA SER A 164 4.76 -1.64 -14.40
C SER A 164 4.41 -0.46 -13.50
N LEU A 165 3.17 -0.43 -12.99
CA LEU A 165 2.73 0.56 -12.03
C LEU A 165 3.54 0.47 -10.72
N ALA A 166 3.81 -0.76 -10.25
CA ALA A 166 4.61 -0.99 -9.05
C ALA A 166 6.01 -0.40 -9.18
N LYS A 167 6.67 -0.65 -10.32
CA LYS A 167 7.99 -0.07 -10.59
C LYS A 167 7.95 1.45 -10.66
N LEU A 168 6.94 2.04 -11.29
CA LEU A 168 6.77 3.50 -11.34
C LEU A 168 6.65 4.09 -9.94
N ILE A 169 5.91 3.43 -9.04
CA ILE A 169 5.76 3.86 -7.64
C ILE A 169 7.10 3.80 -6.92
N ASP A 170 7.81 2.67 -7.00
CA ASP A 170 9.09 2.49 -6.31
C ASP A 170 10.15 3.48 -6.79
N ASP A 171 10.29 3.65 -8.11
CA ASP A 171 11.26 4.57 -8.71
C ASP A 171 10.97 6.03 -8.31
N THR A 172 9.70 6.43 -8.31
CA THR A 172 9.30 7.80 -7.92
C THR A 172 9.54 8.06 -6.44
N ALA A 173 9.16 7.12 -5.56
CA ALA A 173 9.37 7.23 -4.12
C ALA A 173 10.87 7.30 -3.78
N GLY A 174 11.69 6.45 -4.38
CA GLY A 174 13.14 6.44 -4.21
C GLY A 174 13.81 7.74 -4.68
N ASN A 175 13.39 8.28 -5.83
CA ASN A 175 13.91 9.53 -6.37
C ASN A 175 13.57 10.73 -5.50
N LEU A 176 12.36 10.80 -4.93
CA LEU A 176 11.96 11.88 -4.02
C LEU A 176 12.77 11.83 -2.72
N ALA A 177 12.98 10.65 -2.16
CA ALA A 177 13.79 10.48 -0.95
C ALA A 177 15.24 10.86 -1.19
N GLY A 178 15.84 10.47 -2.32
CA GLY A 178 17.21 10.84 -2.70
C GLY A 178 17.40 12.36 -2.83
N LYS A 179 16.41 13.06 -3.40
CA LYS A 179 16.44 14.53 -3.49
C LYS A 179 16.39 15.21 -2.11
N LYS A 180 15.57 14.69 -1.20
CA LYS A 180 15.45 15.23 0.17
C LYS A 180 16.68 14.93 1.05
N ALA A 181 17.38 13.85 0.80
CA ALA A 181 18.63 13.54 1.50
C ALA A 181 19.81 14.39 1.02
N ALA A 182 19.73 14.97 -0.19
CA ALA A 182 20.78 15.82 -0.79
C ALA A 182 20.58 17.33 -0.55
N ALA A 183 19.44 17.75 -0.01
CA ALA A 183 19.07 19.13 0.29
C ALA A 183 19.24 19.45 1.78
#